data_42863f079cc4b8ab3599d0e5c01d5925
#
_entry.id   42863f079cc4b8ab3599d0e5c01d5925
#
_cell.length_a   1.000
_cell.length_b   1.000
_cell.length_c   1.000
_cell.angle_alpha   90.00
_cell.angle_beta   90.00
_cell.angle_gamma   90.00
#
_symmetry.space_group_name_H-M   'P 1'
#
loop_
_entity.id
_entity.type
_entity.pdbx_description
1 polymer ?
#
loop_
_entity_poly.entity_id
_entity_poly.type
_entity_poly.pdbx_seq_one_letter_code
_entity_poly.pdbx_strand_id
1 'polypeptide(L)'
;PMLEDMMKNSGIDLNEPDLIAVAQGPGSFTGIRIGVSTVKGLAWSLEKDCVGVSTLEAMAWHGVAAGGLICPVMDARRNQVYNALFDIDNGVPRRLTEDRAISLEELCAELKGDGRVPLLVGDGTEVCAKFFDAAGQPYRKAPGNLVSQSAWGVAMAASDKEPCSVHDLLPVYLRLSQAERERQERMY
;
A
#
# COMPACT_ATOMS: atom_id res chain seq x y z
N PRO A 1 1.96 -4.71 23.58
CA PRO A 1 3.06 -5.69 23.38
C PRO A 1 3.99 -5.24 22.25
N MET A 2 3.53 -5.19 20.98
CA MET A 2 4.41 -4.89 19.82
C MET A 2 5.11 -3.52 19.94
N LEU A 3 4.38 -2.45 20.28
CA LEU A 3 4.97 -1.12 20.51
C LEU A 3 5.93 -1.11 21.70
N GLU A 4 5.54 -1.74 22.83
CA GLU A 4 6.40 -1.86 24.01
C GLU A 4 7.70 -2.61 23.71
N ASP A 5 7.62 -3.71 22.95
CA ASP A 5 8.79 -4.48 22.53
C ASP A 5 9.68 -3.66 21.60
N MET A 6 9.08 -2.91 20.66
CA MET A 6 9.80 -2.03 19.77
C MET A 6 10.55 -0.92 20.53
N MET A 7 9.88 -0.23 21.44
CA MET A 7 10.49 0.82 22.28
C MET A 7 11.62 0.26 23.14
N LYS A 8 11.38 -0.88 23.81
CA LYS A 8 12.39 -1.52 24.65
C LYS A 8 13.64 -1.93 23.84
N ASN A 9 13.46 -2.41 22.61
CA ASN A 9 14.57 -2.88 21.78
C ASN A 9 15.29 -1.73 21.06
N SER A 10 14.60 -0.65 20.71
CA SER A 10 15.18 0.52 20.02
C SER A 10 15.78 1.54 21.01
N GLY A 11 15.31 1.54 22.26
CA GLY A 11 15.64 2.57 23.24
C GLY A 11 14.98 3.94 22.98
N ILE A 12 14.05 4.01 22.02
CA ILE A 12 13.34 5.24 21.64
C ILE A 12 12.08 5.39 22.51
N ASP A 13 11.87 6.57 23.08
CA ASP A 13 10.63 6.90 23.79
C ASP A 13 9.53 7.31 22.79
N LEU A 14 8.27 6.99 23.09
CA LEU A 14 7.12 7.37 22.27
C LEU A 14 6.93 8.89 22.10
N ASN A 15 7.49 9.67 23.00
CA ASN A 15 7.44 11.13 22.93
C ASN A 15 8.47 11.73 21.96
N GLU A 16 9.50 10.98 21.55
CA GLU A 16 10.56 11.48 20.68
C GLU A 16 10.13 11.72 19.21
N PRO A 17 9.33 10.83 18.58
CA PRO A 17 8.87 11.08 17.21
C PRO A 17 7.99 12.33 17.11
N ASP A 18 8.23 13.16 16.10
CA ASP A 18 7.43 14.36 15.83
C ASP A 18 6.14 14.04 15.05
N LEU A 19 6.11 12.91 14.33
CA LEU A 19 5.03 12.53 13.43
C LEU A 19 4.78 11.02 13.48
N ILE A 20 3.51 10.63 13.44
CA ILE A 20 3.10 9.22 13.40
C ILE A 20 2.48 8.90 12.04
N ALA A 21 3.15 8.07 11.24
CA ALA A 21 2.68 7.67 9.92
C ALA A 21 1.95 6.31 9.95
N VAL A 22 0.95 6.15 9.09
CA VAL A 22 0.21 4.89 8.94
C VAL A 22 -0.22 4.63 7.50
N ALA A 23 -0.14 3.36 7.06
CA ALA A 23 -0.80 2.92 5.84
C ALA A 23 -2.33 2.96 6.05
N GLN A 24 -3.01 3.90 5.39
CA GLN A 24 -4.46 4.10 5.53
C GLN A 24 -5.30 3.28 4.54
N GLY A 25 -4.67 2.53 3.66
CA GLY A 25 -5.28 1.71 2.61
C GLY A 25 -4.62 1.91 1.25
N PRO A 26 -4.99 1.05 0.28
CA PRO A 26 -5.92 -0.09 0.39
C PRO A 26 -5.35 -1.25 1.20
N GLY A 27 -6.21 -2.20 1.61
CA GLY A 27 -5.80 -3.40 2.34
C GLY A 27 -6.94 -4.12 3.05
N SER A 28 -6.59 -4.98 4.00
CA SER A 28 -7.56 -5.66 4.86
C SER A 28 -8.45 -4.66 5.60
N PHE A 29 -9.75 -4.76 5.42
CA PHE A 29 -10.74 -3.86 6.02
C PHE A 29 -10.58 -3.72 7.54
N THR A 30 -10.42 -4.85 8.23
CA THR A 30 -10.18 -4.90 9.69
C THR A 30 -8.79 -4.36 10.03
N GLY A 31 -7.76 -4.76 9.29
CA GLY A 31 -6.39 -4.34 9.56
C GLY A 31 -6.20 -2.83 9.44
N ILE A 32 -6.74 -2.22 8.39
CA ILE A 32 -6.69 -0.76 8.19
C ILE A 32 -7.39 -0.02 9.34
N ARG A 33 -8.58 -0.48 9.75
CA ARG A 33 -9.31 0.12 10.88
C ARG A 33 -8.52 0.05 12.18
N ILE A 34 -7.94 -1.11 12.48
CA ILE A 34 -7.10 -1.28 13.67
C ILE A 34 -5.90 -0.34 13.60
N GLY A 35 -5.17 -0.31 12.49
CA GLY A 35 -4.00 0.54 12.32
C GLY A 35 -4.32 2.02 12.48
N VAL A 36 -5.29 2.52 11.72
CA VAL A 36 -5.74 3.92 11.77
C VAL A 36 -6.23 4.30 13.16
N SER A 37 -7.07 3.47 13.80
CA SER A 37 -7.58 3.76 15.16
C SER A 37 -6.46 3.76 16.19
N THR A 38 -5.48 2.88 16.08
CA THR A 38 -4.33 2.84 16.98
C THR A 38 -3.50 4.12 16.84
N VAL A 39 -3.19 4.53 15.61
CA VAL A 39 -2.43 5.76 15.36
C VAL A 39 -3.20 7.00 15.83
N LYS A 40 -4.51 7.08 15.59
CA LYS A 40 -5.35 8.16 16.13
C LYS A 40 -5.28 8.23 17.65
N GLY A 41 -5.36 7.10 18.34
CA GLY A 41 -5.28 7.06 19.80
C GLY A 41 -3.90 7.48 20.33
N LEU A 42 -2.83 7.02 19.69
CA LEU A 42 -1.46 7.40 20.04
C LEU A 42 -1.20 8.88 19.78
N ALA A 43 -1.50 9.35 18.59
CA ALA A 43 -1.28 10.74 18.18
C ALA A 43 -2.06 11.71 19.07
N TRP A 44 -3.30 11.38 19.42
CA TRP A 44 -4.09 12.17 20.36
C TRP A 44 -3.48 12.21 21.75
N SER A 45 -3.11 11.04 22.30
CA SER A 45 -2.57 10.97 23.68
C SER A 45 -1.21 11.65 23.84
N LEU A 46 -0.44 11.74 22.75
CA LEU A 46 0.90 12.33 22.69
C LEU A 46 0.91 13.77 22.15
N GLU A 47 -0.26 14.31 21.81
CA GLU A 47 -0.41 15.63 21.17
C GLU A 47 0.46 15.76 19.92
N LYS A 48 0.54 14.70 19.09
CA LYS A 48 1.31 14.64 17.83
C LYS A 48 0.40 14.68 16.64
N ASP A 49 0.94 15.22 15.55
CA ASP A 49 0.32 15.11 14.24
C ASP A 49 0.48 13.69 13.67
N CYS A 50 -0.34 13.36 12.70
CA CYS A 50 -0.27 12.08 12.01
C CYS A 50 -0.35 12.26 10.50
N VAL A 51 0.04 11.22 9.76
CA VAL A 51 -0.07 11.20 8.30
C VAL A 51 -0.51 9.83 7.82
N GLY A 52 -1.52 9.83 6.94
CA GLY A 52 -1.97 8.65 6.23
C GLY A 52 -1.30 8.53 4.88
N VAL A 53 -0.77 7.35 4.57
CA VAL A 53 -0.15 7.08 3.26
C VAL A 53 -0.87 5.94 2.54
N SER A 54 -0.84 5.97 1.21
CA SER A 54 -1.28 4.84 0.41
C SER A 54 -0.39 3.62 0.67
N THR A 55 -1.01 2.47 0.92
CA THR A 55 -0.29 1.20 1.05
C THR A 55 0.50 0.87 -0.22
N LEU A 56 -0.06 1.16 -1.40
CA LEU A 56 0.58 0.91 -2.69
C LEU A 56 1.76 1.85 -2.93
N GLU A 57 1.66 3.10 -2.50
CA GLU A 57 2.77 4.06 -2.54
C GLU A 57 3.91 3.63 -1.61
N ALA A 58 3.59 3.22 -0.37
CA ALA A 58 4.58 2.67 0.56
C ALA A 58 5.31 1.44 -0.02
N MET A 59 4.59 0.59 -0.76
CA MET A 59 5.18 -0.57 -1.44
C MET A 59 6.04 -0.16 -2.65
N ALA A 60 5.71 0.93 -3.36
CA ALA A 60 6.49 1.41 -4.49
C ALA A 60 7.93 1.79 -4.08
N TRP A 61 8.14 2.26 -2.86
CA TRP A 61 9.46 2.56 -2.32
C TRP A 61 10.40 1.34 -2.30
N HIS A 62 9.88 0.12 -2.18
CA HIS A 62 10.69 -1.09 -2.26
C HIS A 62 11.31 -1.32 -3.65
N GLY A 63 10.76 -0.70 -4.68
CA GLY A 63 11.26 -0.79 -6.05
C GLY A 63 12.31 0.26 -6.44
N VAL A 64 12.63 1.21 -5.57
CA VAL A 64 13.50 2.37 -5.89
C VAL A 64 14.86 1.93 -6.45
N ALA A 65 15.51 0.96 -5.83
CA ALA A 65 16.82 0.46 -6.27
C ALA A 65 16.78 -0.24 -7.64
N ALA A 66 15.62 -0.76 -8.06
CA ALA A 66 15.43 -1.46 -9.32
C ALA A 66 15.16 -0.50 -10.50
N GLY A 67 14.67 0.69 -10.22
CA GLY A 67 14.30 1.71 -11.20
C GLY A 67 13.17 1.31 -12.15
N GLY A 68 12.71 2.26 -12.94
CA GLY A 68 11.70 2.06 -13.97
C GLY A 68 10.28 1.90 -13.44
N LEU A 69 9.44 1.18 -14.16
CA LEU A 69 8.03 1.00 -13.82
C LEU A 69 7.85 0.05 -12.64
N ILE A 70 7.31 0.55 -11.55
CA ILE A 70 6.94 -0.22 -10.36
C ILE A 70 5.43 -0.42 -10.36
N CYS A 71 5.02 -1.66 -10.15
CA CYS A 71 3.63 -2.08 -10.14
C CYS A 71 3.30 -2.76 -8.79
N PRO A 72 3.02 -1.99 -7.72
CA PRO A 72 2.50 -2.56 -6.49
C PRO A 72 1.18 -3.24 -6.74
N VAL A 73 1.03 -4.47 -6.23
CA VAL A 73 -0.18 -5.27 -6.38
C VAL A 73 -0.51 -5.99 -5.08
N MET A 74 -1.76 -5.88 -4.65
CA MET A 74 -2.31 -6.62 -3.51
C MET A 74 -3.50 -7.45 -3.96
N ASP A 75 -3.58 -8.71 -3.52
CA ASP A 75 -4.70 -9.59 -3.90
C ASP A 75 -6.03 -9.07 -3.36
N ALA A 76 -6.89 -8.57 -4.25
CA ALA A 76 -8.25 -8.11 -3.94
C ALA A 76 -9.31 -9.22 -4.09
N ARG A 77 -8.89 -10.47 -4.36
CA ARG A 77 -9.73 -11.64 -4.64
C ARG A 77 -10.50 -11.52 -5.96
N ARG A 78 -11.11 -12.63 -6.43
CA ARG A 78 -11.97 -12.68 -7.64
C ARG A 78 -11.27 -12.14 -8.90
N ASN A 79 -10.02 -12.53 -9.15
CA ASN A 79 -9.19 -12.09 -10.28
C ASN A 79 -9.00 -10.57 -10.36
N GLN A 80 -9.02 -9.89 -9.23
CA GLN A 80 -8.73 -8.48 -9.10
C GLN A 80 -7.57 -8.24 -8.15
N VAL A 81 -6.87 -7.13 -8.38
CA VAL A 81 -5.83 -6.62 -7.47
C VAL A 81 -6.10 -5.16 -7.12
N TYR A 82 -5.68 -4.76 -5.92
CA TYR A 82 -5.44 -3.35 -5.67
C TYR A 82 -4.11 -3.00 -6.30
N ASN A 83 -4.09 -1.93 -7.07
CA ASN A 83 -2.96 -1.51 -7.88
C ASN A 83 -2.86 0.00 -7.98
N ALA A 84 -1.65 0.48 -8.11
CA ALA A 84 -1.29 1.76 -8.70
C ALA A 84 0.01 1.57 -9.46
N LEU A 85 0.33 2.44 -10.41
CA LEU A 85 1.57 2.42 -11.16
C LEU A 85 2.44 3.61 -10.74
N PHE A 86 3.74 3.36 -10.63
CA PHE A 86 4.74 4.37 -10.28
C PHE A 86 5.94 4.26 -11.22
N ASP A 87 6.54 5.40 -11.51
CA ASP A 87 7.83 5.47 -12.17
C ASP A 87 8.88 5.96 -11.17
N ILE A 88 10.09 5.42 -11.22
CA ILE A 88 11.16 5.91 -10.37
C ILE A 88 11.87 7.07 -11.07
N ASP A 89 11.70 8.25 -10.52
CA ASP A 89 12.37 9.47 -10.96
C ASP A 89 13.31 10.00 -9.87
N ASN A 90 14.61 10.10 -10.17
CA ASN A 90 15.63 10.54 -9.24
C ASN A 90 15.62 9.82 -7.87
N GLY A 91 15.29 8.52 -7.86
CA GLY A 91 15.25 7.72 -6.64
C GLY A 91 13.95 7.88 -5.82
N VAL A 92 12.92 8.52 -6.37
CA VAL A 92 11.62 8.73 -5.73
C VAL A 92 10.51 8.11 -6.59
N PRO A 93 9.54 7.38 -6.00
CA PRO A 93 8.38 6.89 -6.73
C PRO A 93 7.44 8.02 -7.13
N ARG A 94 7.39 8.34 -8.41
CA ARG A 94 6.40 9.26 -8.99
C ARG A 94 5.16 8.49 -9.41
N ARG A 95 4.02 8.85 -8.85
CA ARG A 95 2.73 8.22 -9.13
C ARG A 95 2.29 8.47 -10.57
N LEU A 96 1.89 7.40 -11.27
CA LEU A 96 1.34 7.45 -12.63
C LEU A 96 -0.17 7.23 -12.65
N THR A 97 -0.70 6.40 -11.74
CA THR A 97 -2.15 6.15 -11.61
C THR A 97 -2.60 6.24 -10.16
N GLU A 98 -3.87 6.57 -9.96
CA GLU A 98 -4.49 6.54 -8.64
C GLU A 98 -4.59 5.10 -8.11
N ASP A 99 -4.73 4.97 -6.79
CA ASP A 99 -5.01 3.69 -6.16
C ASP A 99 -6.37 3.16 -6.63
N ARG A 100 -6.41 1.92 -7.11
CA ARG A 100 -7.61 1.34 -7.72
C ARG A 100 -7.73 -0.16 -7.45
N ALA A 101 -8.95 -0.68 -7.60
CA ALA A 101 -9.19 -2.09 -7.77
C ALA A 101 -9.38 -2.37 -9.27
N ILE A 102 -8.56 -3.23 -9.84
CA ILE A 102 -8.52 -3.50 -11.28
C ILE A 102 -8.50 -5.01 -11.53
N SER A 103 -9.10 -5.47 -12.62
CA SER A 103 -9.00 -6.87 -13.03
C SER A 103 -7.60 -7.20 -13.56
N LEU A 104 -7.20 -8.46 -13.51
CA LEU A 104 -5.93 -8.91 -14.06
C LEU A 104 -5.85 -8.69 -15.58
N GLU A 105 -7.00 -8.85 -16.26
CA GLU A 105 -7.15 -8.62 -17.69
C GLU A 105 -6.87 -7.16 -18.07
N GLU A 106 -7.53 -6.22 -17.38
CA GLU A 106 -7.36 -4.78 -17.61
C GLU A 106 -5.95 -4.32 -17.28
N LEU A 107 -5.39 -4.76 -16.15
CA LEU A 107 -4.01 -4.44 -15.78
C LEU A 107 -3.01 -4.97 -16.81
N CYS A 108 -3.19 -6.21 -17.28
CA CYS A 108 -2.34 -6.79 -18.31
C CYS A 108 -2.41 -6.01 -19.63
N ALA A 109 -3.63 -5.61 -20.04
CA ALA A 109 -3.82 -4.82 -21.28
C ALA A 109 -3.15 -3.44 -21.19
N GLU A 110 -3.27 -2.77 -20.02
CA GLU A 110 -2.63 -1.48 -19.75
C GLU A 110 -1.10 -1.59 -19.81
N LEU A 111 -0.51 -2.60 -19.14
CA LEU A 111 0.94 -2.83 -19.15
C LEU A 111 1.48 -3.18 -20.55
N LYS A 112 0.71 -3.91 -21.35
CA LYS A 112 1.04 -4.15 -22.77
C LYS A 112 1.03 -2.86 -23.59
N GLY A 113 0.09 -1.98 -23.34
CA GLY A 113 0.00 -0.67 -23.99
C GLY A 113 1.13 0.28 -23.59
N ASP A 114 1.58 0.21 -22.34
CA ASP A 114 2.73 0.98 -21.82
C ASP A 114 4.07 0.50 -22.45
N GLY A 115 4.22 -0.80 -22.65
CA GLY A 115 5.38 -1.43 -23.31
C GLY A 115 6.61 -1.59 -22.39
N ARG A 116 6.60 -1.06 -21.17
CA ARG A 116 7.68 -1.26 -20.16
C ARG A 116 7.50 -2.57 -19.42
N VAL A 117 8.59 -3.13 -18.92
CA VAL A 117 8.58 -4.33 -18.07
C VAL A 117 8.43 -3.91 -16.60
N PRO A 118 7.24 -4.09 -15.98
CA PRO A 118 7.01 -3.67 -14.61
C PRO A 118 7.75 -4.54 -13.61
N LEU A 119 8.14 -3.97 -12.48
CA LEU A 119 8.50 -4.68 -11.26
C LEU A 119 7.25 -4.88 -10.40
N LEU A 120 6.82 -6.12 -10.22
CA LEU A 120 5.72 -6.48 -9.33
C LEU A 120 6.21 -6.50 -7.87
N VAL A 121 5.48 -5.81 -6.99
CA VAL A 121 5.74 -5.73 -5.55
C VAL A 121 4.43 -6.00 -4.81
N GLY A 122 4.44 -6.85 -3.80
CA GLY A 122 3.27 -7.12 -2.97
C GLY A 122 2.76 -8.55 -3.03
N ASP A 123 1.80 -8.86 -2.18
CA ASP A 123 1.20 -10.19 -2.03
C ASP A 123 0.35 -10.64 -3.24
N GLY A 124 -0.07 -9.68 -4.09
CA GLY A 124 -0.72 -9.96 -5.37
C GLY A 124 0.24 -10.44 -6.47
N THR A 125 1.55 -10.41 -6.24
CA THR A 125 2.57 -10.76 -7.26
C THR A 125 2.36 -12.15 -7.86
N GLU A 126 2.07 -13.18 -7.04
CA GLU A 126 1.91 -14.55 -7.55
C GLU A 126 0.64 -14.72 -8.38
N VAL A 127 -0.43 -14.01 -8.03
CA VAL A 127 -1.68 -14.02 -8.81
C VAL A 127 -1.47 -13.33 -10.16
N CYS A 128 -0.81 -12.16 -10.17
CA CYS A 128 -0.45 -11.45 -11.40
C CYS A 128 0.48 -12.30 -12.27
N ALA A 129 1.52 -12.89 -11.69
CA ALA A 129 2.51 -13.68 -12.41
C ALA A 129 1.87 -14.83 -13.19
N LYS A 130 0.99 -15.61 -12.55
CA LYS A 130 0.27 -16.71 -13.22
C LYS A 130 -0.53 -16.24 -14.42
N PHE A 131 -1.19 -15.10 -14.29
CA PHE A 131 -1.99 -14.52 -15.38
C PHE A 131 -1.09 -13.97 -16.49
N PHE A 132 -0.04 -13.25 -16.14
CA PHE A 132 0.88 -12.63 -17.09
C PHE A 132 1.69 -13.65 -17.88
N ASP A 133 2.11 -14.76 -17.24
CA ASP A 133 2.76 -15.88 -17.93
C ASP A 133 1.85 -16.46 -19.03
N ALA A 134 0.58 -16.70 -18.71
CA ALA A 134 -0.40 -17.21 -19.66
C ALA A 134 -0.72 -16.21 -20.79
N ALA A 135 -0.66 -14.90 -20.49
CA ALA A 135 -0.93 -13.83 -21.44
C ALA A 135 0.32 -13.38 -22.23
N GLY A 136 1.51 -13.91 -21.92
CA GLY A 136 2.77 -13.51 -22.54
C GLY A 136 3.21 -12.08 -22.21
N GLN A 137 2.81 -11.55 -21.02
CA GLN A 137 3.22 -10.24 -20.53
C GLN A 137 4.52 -10.35 -19.74
N PRO A 138 5.62 -9.70 -20.17
CA PRO A 138 6.86 -9.70 -19.42
C PRO A 138 6.73 -8.88 -18.13
N TYR A 139 7.37 -9.35 -17.07
CA TYR A 139 7.44 -8.69 -15.76
C TYR A 139 8.72 -9.09 -15.01
N ARG A 140 9.04 -8.35 -13.96
CA ARG A 140 10.04 -8.71 -12.95
C ARG A 140 9.33 -8.89 -11.61
N LYS A 141 9.87 -9.73 -10.73
CA LYS A 141 9.39 -9.86 -9.35
C LYS A 141 10.38 -9.20 -8.39
N ALA A 142 9.87 -8.49 -7.40
CA ALA A 142 10.69 -8.03 -6.29
C ALA A 142 11.29 -9.22 -5.52
N PRO A 143 12.52 -9.12 -5.00
CA PRO A 143 13.07 -10.11 -4.08
C PRO A 143 12.12 -10.36 -2.90
N GLY A 144 12.11 -11.60 -2.38
CA GLY A 144 11.14 -12.03 -1.36
C GLY A 144 11.09 -11.16 -0.10
N ASN A 145 12.20 -10.57 0.29
CA ASN A 145 12.27 -9.63 1.41
C ASN A 145 11.66 -8.24 1.12
N LEU A 146 11.40 -7.91 -0.14
CA LEU A 146 10.80 -6.65 -0.59
C LEU A 146 9.35 -6.80 -1.07
N VAL A 147 8.80 -8.01 -1.07
CA VAL A 147 7.41 -8.29 -1.44
C VAL A 147 6.44 -7.80 -0.37
N SER A 148 6.80 -7.99 0.91
CA SER A 148 5.93 -7.61 2.03
C SER A 148 6.00 -6.11 2.32
N GLN A 149 4.87 -5.56 2.75
CA GLN A 149 4.80 -4.19 3.25
C GLN A 149 5.74 -3.98 4.43
N SER A 150 6.30 -2.79 4.55
CA SER A 150 7.21 -2.45 5.65
C SER A 150 6.94 -1.06 6.23
N ALA A 151 7.25 -0.88 7.50
CA ALA A 151 7.19 0.42 8.15
C ALA A 151 8.16 1.43 7.50
N TRP A 152 9.30 0.95 6.94
CA TRP A 152 10.22 1.80 6.20
C TRP A 152 9.55 2.41 4.96
N GLY A 153 8.84 1.64 4.17
CA GLY A 153 8.10 2.16 3.01
C GLY A 153 7.03 3.17 3.40
N VAL A 154 6.34 2.94 4.54
CA VAL A 154 5.38 3.91 5.10
C VAL A 154 6.07 5.21 5.50
N ALA A 155 7.21 5.14 6.20
CA ALA A 155 7.97 6.32 6.60
C ALA A 155 8.47 7.12 5.38
N MET A 156 9.00 6.43 4.36
CA MET A 156 9.45 7.07 3.13
C MET A 156 8.29 7.73 2.36
N ALA A 157 7.13 7.07 2.27
CA ALA A 157 5.96 7.65 1.62
C ALA A 157 5.34 8.82 2.41
N ALA A 158 5.66 8.93 3.69
CA ALA A 158 5.19 10.00 4.57
C ALA A 158 6.09 11.25 4.55
N SER A 159 7.36 11.11 4.16
CA SER A 159 8.41 12.13 4.36
C SER A 159 8.09 13.49 3.72
N ASP A 160 7.38 13.47 2.59
CA ASP A 160 7.05 14.68 1.81
C ASP A 160 5.55 15.05 1.90
N LYS A 161 4.81 14.41 2.81
CA LYS A 161 3.38 14.68 2.97
C LYS A 161 3.12 15.66 4.10
N GLU A 162 2.14 16.53 3.89
CA GLU A 162 1.67 17.42 4.93
C GLU A 162 1.00 16.61 6.05
N PRO A 163 1.38 16.85 7.32
CA PRO A 163 0.71 16.25 8.46
C PRO A 163 -0.76 16.66 8.53
N CYS A 164 -1.57 15.80 9.11
CA CYS A 164 -2.99 16.09 9.38
C CYS A 164 -3.32 15.89 10.85
N SER A 165 -4.43 16.48 11.27
CA SER A 165 -4.97 16.23 12.61
C SER A 165 -5.49 14.80 12.73
N VAL A 166 -5.55 14.29 13.94
CA VAL A 166 -6.13 12.95 14.23
C VAL A 166 -7.58 12.82 13.74
N HIS A 167 -8.31 13.94 13.62
CA HIS A 167 -9.70 13.93 13.17
C HIS A 167 -9.81 13.67 11.67
N ASP A 168 -8.84 14.16 10.89
CA ASP A 168 -8.83 14.09 9.42
C ASP A 168 -8.24 12.77 8.90
N LEU A 169 -7.52 12.02 9.75
CA LEU A 169 -6.99 10.72 9.37
C LEU A 169 -8.12 9.69 9.24
N LEU A 170 -8.39 9.24 8.03
CA LEU A 170 -9.47 8.30 7.71
C LEU A 170 -8.96 7.09 6.92
N PRO A 171 -9.55 5.90 7.13
CA PRO A 171 -9.28 4.74 6.28
C PRO A 171 -9.72 4.98 4.84
N VAL A 172 -8.93 4.52 3.88
CA VAL A 172 -9.28 4.56 2.45
C VAL A 172 -9.71 3.17 1.98
N TYR A 173 -10.95 3.09 1.48
CA TYR A 173 -11.55 1.85 0.98
C TYR A 173 -11.81 1.95 -0.52
N LEU A 174 -11.15 1.12 -1.31
CA LEU A 174 -11.36 1.03 -2.76
C LEU A 174 -12.50 0.09 -3.16
N ARG A 175 -13.01 -0.68 -2.21
CA ARG A 175 -14.15 -1.59 -2.40
C ARG A 175 -15.05 -1.56 -1.17
N LEU A 176 -16.31 -1.87 -1.36
CA LEU A 176 -17.22 -2.12 -0.24
C LEU A 176 -16.75 -3.32 0.59
N SER A 177 -17.03 -3.32 1.87
CA SER A 177 -16.78 -4.48 2.73
C SER A 177 -17.49 -5.73 2.20
N GLN A 178 -17.01 -6.91 2.57
CA GLN A 178 -17.67 -8.16 2.17
C GLN A 178 -19.15 -8.18 2.62
N ALA A 179 -19.41 -7.74 3.84
CA ALA A 179 -20.78 -7.70 4.39
C ALA A 179 -21.70 -6.74 3.61
N GLU A 180 -21.21 -5.59 3.18
CA GLU A 180 -21.97 -4.64 2.37
C GLU A 180 -22.27 -5.19 0.97
N ARG A 181 -21.30 -5.86 0.34
CA ARG A 181 -21.48 -6.52 -0.96
C ARG A 181 -22.50 -7.65 -0.87
N GLU A 182 -22.38 -8.55 0.12
CA GLU A 182 -23.33 -9.64 0.34
C GLU A 182 -24.75 -9.12 0.64
N ARG A 183 -24.85 -7.97 1.32
CA ARG A 183 -26.13 -7.31 1.55
C ARG A 183 -26.74 -6.80 0.24
N GLN A 184 -25.94 -6.18 -0.63
CA GLN A 184 -26.41 -5.72 -1.94
C GLN A 184 -26.83 -6.89 -2.83
N GLU A 185 -26.06 -7.99 -2.88
CA GLU A 185 -26.38 -9.20 -3.65
C GLU A 185 -27.70 -9.89 -3.18
N ARG A 186 -28.08 -9.71 -1.91
CA ARG A 186 -29.37 -10.25 -1.37
C ARG A 186 -30.58 -9.34 -1.62
N MET A 187 -30.36 -8.10 -2.03
CA MET A 187 -31.44 -7.14 -2.27
C MET A 187 -31.90 -7.10 -3.73
N TYR A 188 -31.22 -7.84 -4.60
CA TYR A 188 -31.55 -8.04 -6.02
C TYR A 188 -31.70 -9.53 -6.34
#